data_660f408af4436a1e63e65ad42382dabd
#
_entry.id   660f408af4436a1e63e65ad42382dabd
#
_cell.length_a   1.000
_cell.length_b   1.000
_cell.length_c   1.000
_cell.angle_alpha   90.00
_cell.angle_beta   90.00
_cell.angle_gamma   90.00
#
_symmetry.space_group_name_H-M   'P 1'
#
loop_
_entity.id
_entity.type
_entity.pdbx_description
1 polymer ?
#
loop_
_entity_poly.entity_id
_entity_poly.type
_entity_poly.pdbx_seq_one_letter_code
_entity_poly.pdbx_strand_id
1 'polypeptide(L)'
;AGCASPDFPEQVERPADKLYDEALSLVLQGDAEKAAPQFEEVERQHPYSDLAVRAQIMAAWSFYQDNNYPRAVAALDRFIELNPADGMVEYAYYLKARSYYEQIADVERDAEMTLLALNAFDDLLLRYPEGTYSRDARLKADLARSHLAGKEMAVGRFYTERQHYAAALRRFERVVRKYQTSNQVPEALYRMVEAYLALGLIEEADRVGSVAVYNYPDSFWTSELLALAEDPERSLPKGIFQRTVDSVASLFDVE
;
A
#
# COMPACT_ATOMS: atom_id res chain seq x y z
N ALA A 1 2.70 -7.21 -65.27
CA ALA A 1 2.04 -7.44 -63.97
C ALA A 1 2.36 -6.26 -63.07
N GLY A 2 1.42 -5.31 -62.94
CA GLY A 2 1.55 -4.16 -62.02
C GLY A 2 1.23 -4.62 -60.63
N CYS A 3 2.13 -4.38 -59.68
CA CYS A 3 1.84 -4.50 -58.26
C CYS A 3 0.93 -3.32 -57.89
N ALA A 4 -0.36 -3.58 -57.66
CA ALA A 4 -1.23 -2.63 -57.01
C ALA A 4 -0.81 -2.58 -55.53
N SER A 5 -0.30 -1.45 -55.09
CA SER A 5 -0.10 -1.18 -53.67
C SER A 5 -1.49 -1.20 -52.98
N PRO A 6 -1.63 -1.80 -51.80
CA PRO A 6 -2.88 -1.71 -51.07
C PRO A 6 -3.17 -0.24 -50.76
N ASP A 7 -4.35 0.25 -51.18
CA ASP A 7 -4.88 1.56 -50.82
C ASP A 7 -5.11 1.54 -49.28
N PHE A 8 -4.15 2.05 -48.54
CA PHE A 8 -4.40 2.41 -47.17
C PHE A 8 -5.32 3.65 -47.18
N PRO A 9 -6.44 3.64 -46.44
CA PRO A 9 -7.28 4.82 -46.37
C PRO A 9 -6.42 5.98 -45.87
N GLU A 10 -6.40 7.07 -46.61
CA GLU A 10 -5.71 8.31 -46.27
C GLU A 10 -6.24 8.78 -44.92
N GLN A 11 -5.44 8.61 -43.89
CA GLN A 11 -5.82 9.08 -42.53
C GLN A 11 -5.79 10.60 -42.58
N VAL A 12 -6.96 11.20 -42.60
CA VAL A 12 -7.11 12.67 -42.59
C VAL A 12 -6.55 13.17 -41.27
N GLU A 13 -5.41 13.86 -41.32
CA GLU A 13 -4.78 14.50 -40.17
C GLU A 13 -5.69 15.63 -39.67
N ARG A 14 -6.16 15.54 -38.45
CA ARG A 14 -7.04 16.52 -37.83
C ARG A 14 -6.22 17.41 -36.87
N PRO A 15 -6.54 18.73 -36.77
CA PRO A 15 -5.83 19.62 -35.83
C PRO A 15 -5.82 19.09 -34.39
N ALA A 16 -4.68 19.25 -33.71
CA ALA A 16 -4.47 18.71 -32.34
C ALA A 16 -5.49 19.27 -31.34
N ASP A 17 -5.83 20.54 -31.46
CA ASP A 17 -6.82 21.22 -30.60
C ASP A 17 -8.20 20.58 -30.74
N LYS A 18 -8.64 20.30 -31.97
CA LYS A 18 -9.93 19.64 -32.20
C LYS A 18 -10.00 18.24 -31.63
N LEU A 19 -8.94 17.43 -31.84
CA LEU A 19 -8.85 16.09 -31.30
C LEU A 19 -8.90 16.11 -29.77
N TYR A 20 -8.16 17.05 -29.15
CA TYR A 20 -8.13 17.20 -27.70
C TYR A 20 -9.48 17.63 -27.15
N ASP A 21 -10.14 18.62 -27.77
CA ASP A 21 -11.45 19.14 -27.34
C ASP A 21 -12.56 18.08 -27.50
N GLU A 22 -12.53 17.27 -28.55
CA GLU A 22 -13.43 16.13 -28.71
C GLU A 22 -13.24 15.10 -27.59
N ALA A 23 -12.00 14.74 -27.27
CA ALA A 23 -11.68 13.85 -26.16
C ALA A 23 -12.14 14.43 -24.81
N LEU A 24 -11.90 15.71 -24.58
CA LEU A 24 -12.34 16.40 -23.37
C LEU A 24 -13.87 16.44 -23.26
N SER A 25 -14.58 16.61 -24.36
CA SER A 25 -16.04 16.58 -24.38
C SER A 25 -16.61 15.22 -23.95
N LEU A 26 -15.94 14.11 -24.30
CA LEU A 26 -16.31 12.76 -23.84
C LEU A 26 -16.09 12.61 -22.34
N VAL A 27 -14.99 13.14 -21.81
CA VAL A 27 -14.74 13.19 -20.36
C VAL A 27 -15.88 13.93 -19.63
N LEU A 28 -16.27 15.10 -20.12
CA LEU A 28 -17.33 15.91 -19.54
C LEU A 28 -18.71 15.22 -19.60
N GLN A 29 -18.91 14.32 -20.57
CA GLN A 29 -20.11 13.47 -20.68
C GLN A 29 -20.05 12.24 -19.78
N GLY A 30 -18.90 11.99 -19.11
CA GLY A 30 -18.68 10.80 -18.28
C GLY A 30 -18.31 9.54 -19.09
N ASP A 31 -18.01 9.65 -20.37
CA ASP A 31 -17.64 8.55 -21.26
C ASP A 31 -16.10 8.37 -21.30
N ALA A 32 -15.55 7.94 -20.18
CA ALA A 32 -14.10 7.77 -20.01
C ALA A 32 -13.53 6.66 -20.92
N GLU A 33 -14.32 5.61 -21.19
CA GLU A 33 -13.95 4.51 -22.08
C GLU A 33 -13.62 5.00 -23.49
N LYS A 34 -14.45 5.92 -24.04
CA LYS A 34 -14.22 6.49 -25.36
C LYS A 34 -13.22 7.65 -25.34
N ALA A 35 -13.11 8.38 -24.23
CA ALA A 35 -12.19 9.51 -24.13
C ALA A 35 -10.72 9.06 -24.22
N ALA A 36 -10.34 7.97 -23.56
CA ALA A 36 -8.97 7.49 -23.52
C ALA A 36 -8.33 7.29 -24.91
N PRO A 37 -8.92 6.51 -25.84
CA PRO A 37 -8.36 6.33 -27.18
C PRO A 37 -8.34 7.64 -28.01
N GLN A 38 -9.26 8.58 -27.75
CA GLN A 38 -9.23 9.87 -28.43
C GLN A 38 -8.04 10.74 -27.96
N PHE A 39 -7.68 10.70 -26.67
CA PHE A 39 -6.46 11.33 -26.20
C PHE A 39 -5.20 10.65 -26.77
N GLU A 40 -5.17 9.31 -26.85
CA GLU A 40 -4.07 8.58 -27.49
C GLU A 40 -3.91 8.99 -28.99
N GLU A 41 -5.01 9.31 -29.67
CA GLU A 41 -5.00 9.78 -31.06
C GLU A 41 -4.36 11.15 -31.20
N VAL A 42 -4.49 12.05 -30.21
CA VAL A 42 -3.77 13.34 -30.19
C VAL A 42 -2.25 13.12 -30.24
N GLU A 43 -1.74 12.23 -29.39
CA GLU A 43 -0.32 11.89 -29.36
C GLU A 43 0.12 11.23 -30.67
N ARG A 44 -0.68 10.33 -31.22
CA ARG A 44 -0.37 9.59 -32.45
C ARG A 44 -0.24 10.52 -33.66
N GLN A 45 -1.15 11.51 -33.80
CA GLN A 45 -1.12 12.44 -34.95
C GLN A 45 -0.15 13.60 -34.73
N HIS A 46 0.00 14.08 -33.50
CA HIS A 46 0.76 15.28 -33.17
C HIS A 46 1.75 15.07 -32.01
N PRO A 47 2.72 14.14 -32.13
CA PRO A 47 3.59 13.73 -31.01
C PRO A 47 4.48 14.87 -30.47
N TYR A 48 4.70 15.93 -31.23
CA TYR A 48 5.53 17.06 -30.85
C TYR A 48 4.70 18.30 -30.39
N SER A 49 3.40 18.15 -30.26
CA SER A 49 2.53 19.20 -29.76
C SER A 49 2.56 19.27 -28.24
N ASP A 50 2.47 20.47 -27.67
CA ASP A 50 2.26 20.65 -26.22
C ASP A 50 0.98 19.96 -25.73
N LEU A 51 -0.01 19.80 -26.61
CA LEU A 51 -1.23 19.06 -26.31
C LEU A 51 -0.99 17.55 -26.20
N ALA A 52 0.05 16.99 -26.86
CA ALA A 52 0.35 15.57 -26.75
C ALA A 52 0.73 15.16 -25.32
N VAL A 53 1.56 15.95 -24.64
CA VAL A 53 1.94 15.68 -23.24
C VAL A 53 0.71 15.72 -22.33
N ARG A 54 -0.17 16.70 -22.53
CA ARG A 54 -1.43 16.80 -21.78
C ARG A 54 -2.37 15.65 -22.10
N ALA A 55 -2.44 15.25 -23.38
CA ALA A 55 -3.27 14.13 -23.81
C ALA A 55 -2.81 12.80 -23.22
N GLN A 56 -1.49 12.56 -23.09
CA GLN A 56 -0.96 11.36 -22.43
C GLN A 56 -1.48 11.21 -21.01
N ILE A 57 -1.40 12.26 -20.19
CA ILE A 57 -1.88 12.21 -18.81
C ILE A 57 -3.40 12.09 -18.73
N MET A 58 -4.13 12.73 -19.65
CA MET A 58 -5.59 12.64 -19.73
C MET A 58 -6.06 11.26 -20.20
N ALA A 59 -5.33 10.60 -21.12
CA ALA A 59 -5.59 9.21 -21.52
C ALA A 59 -5.44 8.27 -20.31
N ALA A 60 -4.33 8.39 -19.57
CA ALA A 60 -4.09 7.61 -18.36
C ALA A 60 -5.18 7.82 -17.32
N TRP A 61 -5.59 9.06 -17.10
CA TRP A 61 -6.68 9.41 -16.20
C TRP A 61 -8.02 8.81 -16.65
N SER A 62 -8.30 8.85 -17.95
CA SER A 62 -9.52 8.26 -18.52
C SER A 62 -9.55 6.75 -18.35
N PHE A 63 -8.44 6.05 -18.57
CA PHE A 63 -8.33 4.62 -18.26
C PHE A 63 -8.56 4.32 -16.76
N TYR A 64 -8.04 5.16 -15.87
CA TYR A 64 -8.30 5.04 -14.44
C TYR A 64 -9.79 5.19 -14.12
N GLN A 65 -10.47 6.20 -14.69
CA GLN A 65 -11.90 6.44 -14.47
C GLN A 65 -12.78 5.32 -15.03
N ASP A 66 -12.35 4.68 -16.09
CA ASP A 66 -12.98 3.48 -16.69
C ASP A 66 -12.67 2.19 -15.89
N ASN A 67 -11.95 2.27 -14.77
CA ASN A 67 -11.45 1.12 -14.00
C ASN A 67 -10.53 0.20 -14.83
N ASN A 68 -10.01 0.65 -15.95
CA ASN A 68 -9.01 -0.08 -16.74
C ASN A 68 -7.61 0.19 -16.19
N TYR A 69 -7.39 -0.23 -14.94
CA TYR A 69 -6.16 0.03 -14.20
C TYR A 69 -4.89 -0.47 -14.89
N PRO A 70 -4.87 -1.64 -15.56
CA PRO A 70 -3.68 -2.08 -16.28
C PRO A 70 -3.25 -1.12 -17.38
N ARG A 71 -4.20 -0.58 -18.17
CA ARG A 71 -3.90 0.42 -19.20
C ARG A 71 -3.51 1.77 -18.58
N ALA A 72 -4.17 2.18 -17.49
CA ALA A 72 -3.81 3.38 -16.77
C ALA A 72 -2.36 3.32 -16.29
N VAL A 73 -1.94 2.22 -15.63
CA VAL A 73 -0.57 2.02 -15.17
C VAL A 73 0.43 2.07 -16.33
N ALA A 74 0.17 1.37 -17.41
CA ALA A 74 1.07 1.35 -18.58
C ALA A 74 1.22 2.76 -19.21
N ALA A 75 0.13 3.52 -19.32
CA ALA A 75 0.15 4.89 -19.84
C ALA A 75 0.90 5.84 -18.91
N LEU A 76 0.74 5.68 -17.57
CA LEU A 76 1.44 6.48 -16.56
C LEU A 76 2.95 6.17 -16.51
N ASP A 77 3.34 4.91 -16.63
CA ASP A 77 4.75 4.53 -16.70
C ASP A 77 5.41 5.15 -17.93
N ARG A 78 4.76 5.08 -19.08
CA ARG A 78 5.22 5.71 -20.31
C ARG A 78 5.31 7.24 -20.17
N PHE A 79 4.32 7.89 -19.55
CA PHE A 79 4.33 9.33 -19.31
C PHE A 79 5.54 9.74 -18.44
N ILE A 80 5.77 9.04 -17.34
CA ILE A 80 6.87 9.30 -16.41
C ILE A 80 8.23 9.13 -17.11
N GLU A 81 8.36 8.11 -17.94
CA GLU A 81 9.59 7.83 -18.69
C GLU A 81 9.90 8.90 -19.75
N LEU A 82 8.87 9.31 -20.49
CA LEU A 82 9.04 10.26 -21.60
C LEU A 82 9.12 11.72 -21.13
N ASN A 83 8.48 12.06 -20.00
CA ASN A 83 8.34 13.44 -19.53
C ASN A 83 8.82 13.63 -18.08
N PRO A 84 10.04 13.20 -17.70
CA PRO A 84 10.47 13.14 -16.29
C PRO A 84 10.55 14.50 -15.59
N ALA A 85 10.60 15.59 -16.34
CA ALA A 85 10.67 16.96 -15.83
C ALA A 85 9.32 17.72 -15.91
N ASP A 86 8.26 17.07 -16.38
CA ASP A 86 6.94 17.71 -16.48
C ASP A 86 6.31 17.94 -15.11
N GLY A 87 5.56 19.03 -14.95
CA GLY A 87 4.90 19.37 -13.69
C GLY A 87 3.83 18.37 -13.24
N MET A 88 3.34 17.51 -14.14
CA MET A 88 2.34 16.48 -13.84
C MET A 88 2.96 15.13 -13.43
N VAL A 89 4.29 15.02 -13.38
CA VAL A 89 4.96 13.74 -13.03
C VAL A 89 4.62 13.29 -11.61
N GLU A 90 4.54 14.19 -10.64
CA GLU A 90 4.09 13.86 -9.29
C GLU A 90 2.68 13.26 -9.30
N TYR A 91 1.76 13.87 -10.05
CA TYR A 91 0.41 13.35 -10.22
C TYR A 91 0.39 11.98 -10.91
N ALA A 92 1.25 11.77 -11.89
CA ALA A 92 1.36 10.48 -12.59
C ALA A 92 1.80 9.35 -11.64
N TYR A 93 2.81 9.58 -10.78
CA TYR A 93 3.21 8.65 -9.72
C TYR A 93 2.05 8.35 -8.76
N TYR A 94 1.34 9.39 -8.33
CA TYR A 94 0.20 9.25 -7.44
C TYR A 94 -0.94 8.44 -8.07
N LEU A 95 -1.33 8.75 -9.30
CA LEU A 95 -2.41 8.05 -10.00
C LEU A 95 -2.05 6.58 -10.29
N LYS A 96 -0.76 6.30 -10.59
CA LYS A 96 -0.24 4.93 -10.71
C LYS A 96 -0.41 4.15 -9.40
N ALA A 97 0.03 4.73 -8.28
CA ALA A 97 -0.12 4.12 -6.96
C ALA A 97 -1.60 3.88 -6.62
N ARG A 98 -2.46 4.84 -6.93
CA ARG A 98 -3.92 4.70 -6.77
C ARG A 98 -4.50 3.60 -7.66
N SER A 99 -4.03 3.46 -8.89
CA SER A 99 -4.50 2.41 -9.80
C SER A 99 -4.27 1.00 -9.25
N TYR A 100 -3.14 0.79 -8.54
CA TYR A 100 -2.93 -0.47 -7.82
C TYR A 100 -3.79 -0.56 -6.55
N TYR A 101 -3.94 0.55 -5.83
CA TYR A 101 -4.68 0.59 -4.57
C TYR A 101 -6.17 0.25 -4.74
N GLU A 102 -6.81 0.76 -5.79
CA GLU A 102 -8.23 0.47 -6.09
C GLU A 102 -8.48 -1.02 -6.42
N GLN A 103 -7.43 -1.77 -6.73
CA GLN A 103 -7.50 -3.21 -7.03
C GLN A 103 -7.27 -4.10 -5.78
N ILE A 104 -7.05 -3.49 -4.60
CA ILE A 104 -6.85 -4.25 -3.37
C ILE A 104 -8.16 -4.97 -3.02
N ALA A 105 -8.09 -6.29 -2.98
CA ALA A 105 -9.17 -7.15 -2.55
C ALA A 105 -9.09 -7.39 -1.01
N ASP A 106 -9.95 -8.27 -0.49
CA ASP A 106 -9.99 -8.65 0.91
C ASP A 106 -8.63 -9.18 1.42
N VAL A 107 -8.35 -8.97 2.71
CA VAL A 107 -7.09 -9.33 3.41
C VAL A 107 -6.69 -10.78 3.20
N GLU A 108 -7.67 -11.68 3.07
CA GLU A 108 -7.44 -13.12 2.91
C GLU A 108 -7.05 -13.54 1.48
N ARG A 109 -7.25 -12.65 0.50
CA ARG A 109 -6.93 -12.89 -0.90
C ARG A 109 -5.47 -12.58 -1.23
N ASP A 110 -5.16 -12.51 -2.52
CA ASP A 110 -3.83 -12.22 -3.01
C ASP A 110 -3.36 -10.84 -2.57
N ALA A 111 -2.13 -10.76 -2.05
CA ALA A 111 -1.51 -9.53 -1.58
C ALA A 111 -0.72 -8.80 -2.67
N GLU A 112 -0.73 -9.29 -3.91
CA GLU A 112 0.11 -8.74 -4.98
C GLU A 112 -0.23 -7.27 -5.24
N MET A 113 -1.51 -6.94 -5.42
CA MET A 113 -1.94 -5.55 -5.66
C MET A 113 -1.63 -4.64 -4.47
N THR A 114 -1.77 -5.16 -3.23
CA THR A 114 -1.40 -4.40 -2.02
C THR A 114 0.10 -4.09 -1.97
N LEU A 115 0.96 -5.04 -2.37
CA LEU A 115 2.41 -4.83 -2.45
C LEU A 115 2.77 -3.83 -3.55
N LEU A 116 2.16 -3.95 -4.73
CA LEU A 116 2.37 -3.01 -5.83
C LEU A 116 1.93 -1.60 -5.45
N ALA A 117 0.77 -1.45 -4.81
CA ALA A 117 0.28 -0.17 -4.31
C ALA A 117 1.25 0.43 -3.28
N LEU A 118 1.67 -0.35 -2.28
CA LEU A 118 2.61 0.11 -1.26
C LEU A 118 3.93 0.57 -1.87
N ASN A 119 4.52 -0.22 -2.76
CA ASN A 119 5.78 0.12 -3.42
C ASN A 119 5.64 1.40 -4.26
N ALA A 120 4.52 1.57 -4.97
CA ALA A 120 4.27 2.76 -5.79
C ALA A 120 4.05 4.02 -4.93
N PHE A 121 3.37 3.91 -3.77
CA PHE A 121 3.27 5.02 -2.82
C PHE A 121 4.61 5.34 -2.16
N ASP A 122 5.40 4.35 -1.78
CA ASP A 122 6.73 4.57 -1.21
C ASP A 122 7.68 5.23 -2.22
N ASP A 123 7.61 4.86 -3.51
CA ASP A 123 8.38 5.51 -4.59
C ASP A 123 7.97 6.98 -4.79
N LEU A 124 6.67 7.27 -4.77
CA LEU A 124 6.16 8.65 -4.78
C LEU A 124 6.70 9.46 -3.59
N LEU A 125 6.58 8.92 -2.37
CA LEU A 125 6.99 9.61 -1.15
C LEU A 125 8.50 9.81 -1.04
N LEU A 126 9.29 8.90 -1.63
CA LEU A 126 10.73 9.04 -1.73
C LEU A 126 11.14 10.20 -2.64
N ARG A 127 10.43 10.38 -3.77
CA ARG A 127 10.72 11.41 -4.77
C ARG A 127 10.13 12.77 -4.40
N TYR A 128 8.95 12.77 -3.83
CA TYR A 128 8.16 13.97 -3.49
C TYR A 128 7.71 13.92 -2.03
N PRO A 129 8.64 14.00 -1.04
CA PRO A 129 8.28 13.85 0.38
C PRO A 129 7.31 14.92 0.90
N GLU A 130 7.34 16.13 0.33
CA GLU A 130 6.50 17.28 0.68
C GLU A 130 5.61 17.74 -0.49
N GLY A 131 5.38 16.84 -1.45
CA GLY A 131 4.55 17.11 -2.62
C GLY A 131 3.06 17.24 -2.30
N THR A 132 2.31 17.68 -3.29
CA THR A 132 0.85 17.92 -3.18
C THR A 132 0.08 16.66 -2.74
N TYR A 133 0.51 15.48 -3.20
CA TYR A 133 -0.16 14.21 -2.94
C TYR A 133 0.43 13.41 -1.78
N SER A 134 1.52 13.88 -1.17
CA SER A 134 2.30 13.15 -0.16
C SER A 134 1.50 12.81 1.08
N ARG A 135 0.61 13.69 1.55
CA ARG A 135 -0.23 13.46 2.74
C ARG A 135 -1.19 12.29 2.52
N ASP A 136 -1.88 12.27 1.39
CA ASP A 136 -2.82 11.19 1.05
C ASP A 136 -2.07 9.89 0.74
N ALA A 137 -0.92 9.99 0.06
CA ALA A 137 -0.07 8.85 -0.22
C ALA A 137 0.44 8.16 1.06
N ARG A 138 0.87 8.93 2.08
CA ARG A 138 1.27 8.37 3.38
C ARG A 138 0.13 7.60 4.03
N LEU A 139 -1.07 8.18 4.07
CA LEU A 139 -2.24 7.52 4.63
C LEU A 139 -2.55 6.19 3.91
N LYS A 140 -2.55 6.21 2.58
CA LYS A 140 -2.82 5.00 1.78
C LYS A 140 -1.71 3.95 1.90
N ALA A 141 -0.45 4.37 1.98
CA ALA A 141 0.67 3.48 2.25
C ALA A 141 0.55 2.80 3.61
N ASP A 142 0.15 3.53 4.66
CA ASP A 142 -0.06 2.96 6.00
C ASP A 142 -1.26 2.01 6.04
N LEU A 143 -2.34 2.31 5.31
CA LEU A 143 -3.46 1.39 5.14
C LEU A 143 -3.02 0.11 4.41
N ALA A 144 -2.23 0.22 3.33
CA ALA A 144 -1.70 -0.93 2.61
C ALA A 144 -0.76 -1.78 3.50
N ARG A 145 0.11 -1.14 4.31
CA ARG A 145 0.95 -1.84 5.31
C ARG A 145 0.11 -2.57 6.35
N SER A 146 -0.94 -1.93 6.85
CA SER A 146 -1.85 -2.55 7.82
C SER A 146 -2.60 -3.74 7.22
N HIS A 147 -2.95 -3.67 5.95
CA HIS A 147 -3.58 -4.77 5.21
C HIS A 147 -2.64 -5.98 5.08
N LEU A 148 -1.37 -5.74 4.71
CA LEU A 148 -0.34 -6.78 4.63
C LEU A 148 -0.05 -7.39 6.01
N ALA A 149 0.02 -6.57 7.05
CA ALA A 149 0.18 -7.03 8.43
C ALA A 149 -1.00 -7.91 8.87
N GLY A 150 -2.23 -7.49 8.56
CA GLY A 150 -3.45 -8.26 8.85
C GLY A 150 -3.44 -9.65 8.24
N LYS A 151 -2.93 -9.80 7.00
CA LYS A 151 -2.75 -11.11 6.35
C LYS A 151 -1.77 -12.01 7.13
N GLU A 152 -0.62 -11.49 7.52
CA GLU A 152 0.34 -12.26 8.34
C GLU A 152 -0.26 -12.62 9.70
N MET A 153 -1.03 -11.71 10.32
CA MET A 153 -1.75 -11.99 11.57
C MET A 153 -2.78 -13.10 11.41
N ALA A 154 -3.58 -13.09 10.35
CA ALA A 154 -4.56 -14.14 10.07
C ALA A 154 -3.91 -15.51 9.94
N VAL A 155 -2.80 -15.59 9.18
CA VAL A 155 -2.02 -16.83 9.05
C VAL A 155 -1.37 -17.24 10.38
N GLY A 156 -0.88 -16.27 11.15
CA GLY A 156 -0.32 -16.50 12.49
C GLY A 156 -1.34 -17.12 13.44
N ARG A 157 -2.55 -16.52 13.53
CA ARG A 157 -3.67 -17.05 14.33
C ARG A 157 -4.07 -18.46 13.91
N PHE A 158 -4.18 -18.72 12.61
CA PHE A 158 -4.46 -20.06 12.08
C PHE A 158 -3.45 -21.11 12.57
N TYR A 159 -2.15 -20.78 12.59
CA TYR A 159 -1.13 -21.70 13.13
C TYR A 159 -1.22 -21.83 14.65
N THR A 160 -1.54 -20.77 15.38
CA THR A 160 -1.73 -20.82 16.84
C THR A 160 -2.88 -21.75 17.23
N GLU A 161 -4.03 -21.66 16.56
CA GLU A 161 -5.19 -22.54 16.77
C GLU A 161 -4.87 -24.03 16.57
N ARG A 162 -3.88 -24.33 15.72
CA ARG A 162 -3.38 -25.69 15.46
C ARG A 162 -2.17 -26.06 16.31
N GLN A 163 -1.81 -25.22 17.28
CA GLN A 163 -0.67 -25.42 18.18
C GLN A 163 0.69 -25.50 17.44
N HIS A 164 0.76 -24.96 16.22
CA HIS A 164 2.00 -24.84 15.46
C HIS A 164 2.74 -23.53 15.82
N TYR A 165 3.08 -23.37 17.10
CA TYR A 165 3.60 -22.13 17.67
C TYR A 165 4.85 -21.60 16.97
N ALA A 166 5.80 -22.46 16.57
CA ALA A 166 7.00 -22.03 15.85
C ALA A 166 6.68 -21.44 14.45
N ALA A 167 5.63 -21.93 13.79
CA ALA A 167 5.17 -21.37 12.51
C ALA A 167 4.42 -20.05 12.72
N ALA A 168 3.60 -19.97 13.78
CA ALA A 168 2.90 -18.76 14.19
C ALA A 168 3.89 -17.63 14.50
N LEU A 169 4.93 -17.89 15.31
CA LEU A 169 5.98 -16.92 15.66
C LEU A 169 6.59 -16.27 14.42
N ARG A 170 6.95 -17.05 13.39
CA ARG A 170 7.52 -16.50 12.15
C ARG A 170 6.57 -15.52 11.44
N ARG A 171 5.26 -15.69 11.59
CA ARG A 171 4.27 -14.77 11.02
C ARG A 171 4.18 -13.48 11.84
N PHE A 172 4.06 -13.60 13.15
CA PHE A 172 4.00 -12.44 14.05
C PHE A 172 5.31 -11.64 14.03
N GLU A 173 6.48 -12.29 14.05
CA GLU A 173 7.77 -11.62 13.87
C GLU A 173 7.84 -10.82 12.57
N ARG A 174 7.24 -11.32 11.48
CA ARG A 174 7.19 -10.59 10.21
C ARG A 174 6.38 -9.32 10.34
N VAL A 175 5.28 -9.32 11.10
CA VAL A 175 4.50 -8.11 11.39
C VAL A 175 5.35 -7.09 12.12
N VAL A 176 5.98 -7.50 13.22
CA VAL A 176 6.81 -6.61 14.05
C VAL A 176 8.03 -6.06 13.29
N ARG A 177 8.62 -6.84 12.38
CA ARG A 177 9.84 -6.44 11.65
C ARG A 177 9.56 -5.64 10.38
N LYS A 178 8.49 -5.97 9.63
CA LYS A 178 8.24 -5.38 8.30
C LYS A 178 7.13 -4.31 8.31
N TYR A 179 6.24 -4.36 9.29
CA TYR A 179 5.05 -3.51 9.32
C TYR A 179 4.94 -2.76 10.66
N GLN A 180 6.05 -2.14 11.07
CA GLN A 180 6.21 -1.50 12.39
C GLN A 180 5.21 -0.37 12.67
N THR A 181 4.72 0.31 11.65
CA THR A 181 3.72 1.38 11.76
C THR A 181 2.28 0.87 11.77
N SER A 182 2.08 -0.45 11.61
CA SER A 182 0.76 -1.06 11.58
C SER A 182 0.15 -1.14 12.98
N ASN A 183 -1.16 -0.92 13.06
CA ASN A 183 -1.96 -1.14 14.27
C ASN A 183 -2.02 -2.61 14.71
N GLN A 184 -1.49 -3.54 13.93
CA GLN A 184 -1.41 -4.97 14.25
C GLN A 184 -0.22 -5.32 15.16
N VAL A 185 0.75 -4.41 15.33
CA VAL A 185 1.99 -4.70 16.08
C VAL A 185 1.72 -5.04 17.55
N PRO A 186 0.86 -4.33 18.29
CA PRO A 186 0.58 -4.70 19.68
C PRO A 186 -0.01 -6.11 19.83
N GLU A 187 -0.95 -6.50 18.96
CA GLU A 187 -1.47 -7.87 18.93
C GLU A 187 -0.38 -8.87 18.58
N ALA A 188 0.46 -8.56 17.59
CA ALA A 188 1.54 -9.47 17.19
C ALA A 188 2.50 -9.76 18.33
N LEU A 189 2.89 -8.73 19.09
CA LEU A 189 3.74 -8.89 20.29
C LEU A 189 3.07 -9.75 21.36
N TYR A 190 1.79 -9.51 21.67
CA TYR A 190 1.02 -10.34 22.60
C TYR A 190 1.00 -11.81 22.15
N ARG A 191 0.67 -12.08 20.88
CA ARG A 191 0.62 -13.43 20.34
C ARG A 191 1.99 -14.12 20.30
N MET A 192 3.07 -13.35 20.12
CA MET A 192 4.43 -13.89 20.23
C MET A 192 4.72 -14.33 21.66
N VAL A 193 4.33 -13.55 22.67
CA VAL A 193 4.49 -13.95 24.08
C VAL A 193 3.71 -15.24 24.36
N GLU A 194 2.44 -15.33 23.99
CA GLU A 194 1.65 -16.57 24.12
C GLU A 194 2.36 -17.77 23.49
N ALA A 195 2.88 -17.59 22.27
CA ALA A 195 3.55 -18.68 21.56
C ALA A 195 4.88 -19.07 22.20
N TYR A 196 5.68 -18.12 22.69
CA TYR A 196 6.92 -18.40 23.45
C TYR A 196 6.64 -19.13 24.76
N LEU A 197 5.62 -18.70 25.50
CA LEU A 197 5.20 -19.39 26.74
C LEU A 197 4.74 -20.82 26.45
N ALA A 198 3.97 -21.03 25.40
CA ALA A 198 3.54 -22.37 24.99
C ALA A 198 4.70 -23.29 24.57
N LEU A 199 5.82 -22.70 24.11
CA LEU A 199 7.07 -23.43 23.80
C LEU A 199 8.00 -23.58 25.00
N GLY A 200 7.67 -23.02 26.18
CA GLY A 200 8.54 -23.03 27.37
C GLY A 200 9.72 -22.05 27.29
N LEU A 201 9.71 -21.10 26.35
CA LEU A 201 10.76 -20.11 26.12
C LEU A 201 10.47 -18.82 26.92
N ILE A 202 10.62 -18.89 28.24
CA ILE A 202 10.23 -17.84 29.18
C ILE A 202 11.03 -16.55 28.99
N GLU A 203 12.35 -16.67 28.74
CA GLU A 203 13.22 -15.50 28.56
C GLU A 203 12.88 -14.72 27.28
N GLU A 204 12.50 -15.41 26.21
CA GLU A 204 12.02 -14.80 24.97
C GLU A 204 10.67 -14.12 25.17
N ALA A 205 9.77 -14.77 25.91
CA ALA A 205 8.47 -14.21 26.26
C ALA A 205 8.63 -12.90 27.06
N ASP A 206 9.49 -12.89 28.08
CA ASP A 206 9.77 -11.71 28.90
C ASP A 206 10.34 -10.56 28.06
N ARG A 207 11.27 -10.88 27.16
CA ARG A 207 11.91 -9.89 26.28
C ARG A 207 10.91 -9.22 25.35
N VAL A 208 10.03 -10.03 24.71
CA VAL A 208 9.01 -9.51 23.79
C VAL A 208 7.91 -8.78 24.55
N GLY A 209 7.50 -9.28 25.69
CA GLY A 209 6.51 -8.64 26.56
C GLY A 209 6.99 -7.27 27.06
N SER A 210 8.26 -7.17 27.43
CA SER A 210 8.88 -5.90 27.81
C SER A 210 8.84 -4.86 26.68
N VAL A 211 9.06 -5.30 25.43
CA VAL A 211 8.91 -4.43 24.26
C VAL A 211 7.46 -3.93 24.11
N ALA A 212 6.48 -4.80 24.33
CA ALA A 212 5.06 -4.42 24.24
C ALA A 212 4.68 -3.39 25.31
N VAL A 213 5.06 -3.65 26.57
CA VAL A 213 4.77 -2.75 27.70
C VAL A 213 5.42 -1.38 27.51
N TYR A 214 6.67 -1.34 27.04
CA TYR A 214 7.40 -0.08 26.87
C TYR A 214 6.87 0.76 25.70
N ASN A 215 6.59 0.15 24.53
CA ASN A 215 6.22 0.90 23.34
C ASN A 215 4.70 1.13 23.19
N TYR A 216 3.88 0.30 23.82
CA TYR A 216 2.41 0.32 23.66
C TYR A 216 1.69 0.21 25.01
N PRO A 217 2.03 1.06 26.01
CA PRO A 217 1.49 0.94 27.38
C PRO A 217 -0.05 1.03 27.42
N ASP A 218 -0.66 1.85 26.58
CA ASP A 218 -2.10 2.09 26.53
C ASP A 218 -2.87 1.12 25.64
N SER A 219 -2.19 0.10 25.07
CA SER A 219 -2.83 -0.86 24.18
C SER A 219 -3.66 -1.87 24.97
N PHE A 220 -4.86 -2.20 24.45
CA PHE A 220 -5.65 -3.33 24.95
C PHE A 220 -4.80 -4.62 25.05
N TRP A 221 -3.98 -4.91 24.05
CA TRP A 221 -3.13 -6.11 24.05
C TRP A 221 -2.05 -6.10 25.12
N THR A 222 -1.60 -4.93 25.54
CA THR A 222 -0.66 -4.81 26.65
C THR A 222 -1.36 -5.07 27.98
N SER A 223 -2.59 -4.62 28.17
CA SER A 223 -3.37 -4.97 29.37
C SER A 223 -3.66 -6.47 29.46
N GLU A 224 -3.98 -7.12 28.35
CA GLU A 224 -4.13 -8.58 28.27
C GLU A 224 -2.81 -9.32 28.58
N LEU A 225 -1.69 -8.77 28.12
CA LEU A 225 -0.37 -9.31 28.42
C LEU A 225 -0.04 -9.28 29.91
N LEU A 226 -0.34 -8.17 30.58
CA LEU A 226 -0.15 -8.02 32.03
C LEU A 226 -1.08 -8.96 32.81
N ALA A 227 -2.34 -9.07 32.41
CA ALA A 227 -3.28 -10.03 32.99
C ALA A 227 -2.80 -11.49 32.81
N LEU A 228 -2.20 -11.80 31.64
CA LEU A 228 -1.60 -13.10 31.38
C LEU A 228 -0.43 -13.40 32.33
N ALA A 229 0.38 -12.40 32.65
CA ALA A 229 1.53 -12.53 33.57
C ALA A 229 1.10 -12.74 35.02
N GLU A 230 -0.10 -12.28 35.39
CA GLU A 230 -0.67 -12.42 36.76
C GLU A 230 -1.52 -13.70 36.90
N ASP A 231 -1.75 -14.44 35.84
CA ASP A 231 -2.59 -15.65 35.84
C ASP A 231 -1.95 -16.78 36.70
N PRO A 232 -2.56 -17.14 37.86
CA PRO A 232 -2.00 -18.15 38.75
C PRO A 232 -2.06 -19.58 38.17
N GLU A 233 -2.90 -19.84 37.16
CA GLU A 233 -3.03 -21.17 36.56
C GLU A 233 -1.89 -21.47 35.56
N ARG A 234 -1.21 -20.46 35.06
CA ARG A 234 -0.16 -20.61 34.01
C ARG A 234 1.24 -20.89 34.55
N SER A 235 1.45 -20.97 35.86
CA SER A 235 2.75 -21.27 36.48
C SER A 235 3.92 -20.43 35.95
N LEU A 236 3.66 -19.18 35.62
CA LEU A 236 4.69 -18.26 35.11
C LEU A 236 5.59 -17.76 36.28
N PRO A 237 6.86 -17.41 36.02
CA PRO A 237 7.72 -16.78 37.00
C PRO A 237 7.07 -15.51 37.58
N LYS A 238 7.05 -15.38 38.91
CA LYS A 238 6.52 -14.19 39.56
C LYS A 238 7.30 -12.96 39.12
N GLY A 239 6.56 -11.91 38.73
CA GLY A 239 7.15 -10.64 38.30
C GLY A 239 7.67 -10.63 36.87
N ILE A 240 7.21 -11.57 36.01
CA ILE A 240 7.44 -11.45 34.57
C ILE A 240 6.94 -10.07 34.07
N PHE A 241 7.76 -9.39 33.32
CA PHE A 241 7.57 -8.00 32.86
C PHE A 241 7.58 -6.91 33.95
N GLN A 242 7.67 -7.26 35.24
CA GLN A 242 7.58 -6.31 36.36
C GLN A 242 8.62 -5.18 36.25
N ARG A 243 9.87 -5.50 35.91
CA ARG A 243 10.93 -4.49 35.74
C ARG A 243 10.59 -3.43 34.70
N THR A 244 9.90 -3.84 33.63
CA THR A 244 9.49 -2.92 32.54
C THR A 244 8.27 -2.12 32.98
N VAL A 245 7.31 -2.73 33.66
CA VAL A 245 6.16 -2.03 34.23
C VAL A 245 6.64 -0.94 35.22
N ASP A 246 7.55 -1.27 36.14
CA ASP A 246 8.11 -0.31 37.07
C ASP A 246 8.86 0.84 36.39
N SER A 247 9.62 0.52 35.33
CA SER A 247 10.34 1.53 34.53
C SER A 247 9.40 2.45 33.76
N VAL A 248 8.31 1.92 33.20
CA VAL A 248 7.31 2.73 32.52
C VAL A 248 6.53 3.59 33.50
N ALA A 249 6.09 3.03 34.63
CA ALA A 249 5.40 3.77 35.67
C ALA A 249 6.23 4.97 36.17
N SER A 250 7.54 4.77 36.38
CA SER A 250 8.44 5.84 36.85
C SER A 250 8.62 7.00 35.85
N LEU A 251 8.30 6.80 34.58
CA LEU A 251 8.33 7.86 33.54
C LEU A 251 7.10 8.79 33.62
N PHE A 252 5.99 8.30 34.18
CA PHE A 252 4.76 9.07 34.35
C PHE A 252 4.61 9.70 35.74
N ASP A 253 5.42 9.29 36.70
CA ASP A 253 5.42 9.82 38.10
C ASP A 253 6.34 11.05 38.27
N VAL A 254 6.87 11.64 37.21
CA VAL A 254 7.66 12.87 37.28
C VAL A 254 6.72 14.08 37.18
N GLU A 255 6.27 14.58 38.34
CA GLU A 255 5.75 15.93 38.50
C GLU A 255 6.89 16.99 38.51
#